data_ee474393e7e24a6bbf54451d2868b16d
#
_entry.id   ee474393e7e24a6bbf54451d2868b16d
#
_cell.length_a   1.000
_cell.length_b   1.000
_cell.length_c   1.000
_cell.angle_alpha   90.00
_cell.angle_beta   90.00
_cell.angle_gamma   90.00
#
_symmetry.space_group_name_H-M   'P 1'
#
loop_
_entity.id
_entity.type
_entity.pdbx_description
1 polymer ?
#
loop_
_entity_poly.entity_id
_entity_poly.type
_entity_poly.pdbx_seq_one_letter_code
_entity_poly.pdbx_strand_id
1 'polypeptide(L)'
;MLTIWGRKTSCNVQALMWCVGELGLDYLRFDVGHRYGGTDSEAFYQLNPNRTVPVLQDDENPPLWETGAILRYLASRYADDAFWPGELLARTEVDRWAEWSKQNIALGFTAPVFWRVVRTPAAERDPQAIAAAVTALEQKLAIAEARLAGSRYLVGDTFTLADIQFGHVLYRYFAIDITRRPLPHLAAYYARLTARPAFRQHVMVSYDELKV
;
A
#
# COMPACT_ATOMS: atom_id res chain seq x y z
N MET A 1 15.55 6.01 -15.67
CA MET A 1 14.74 4.74 -15.64
C MET A 1 14.74 4.21 -14.22
N LEU A 2 13.59 3.82 -13.70
CA LEU A 2 13.47 3.36 -12.32
C LEU A 2 13.97 1.91 -12.18
N THR A 3 14.80 1.65 -11.17
CA THR A 3 15.16 0.30 -10.74
C THR A 3 14.54 0.03 -9.38
N ILE A 4 13.81 -1.09 -9.25
CA ILE A 4 13.02 -1.41 -8.06
C ILE A 4 13.41 -2.80 -7.55
N TRP A 5 13.76 -2.90 -6.28
CA TRP A 5 13.99 -4.17 -5.60
C TRP A 5 12.83 -4.47 -4.65
N GLY A 6 12.18 -5.60 -4.88
CA GLY A 6 11.09 -6.08 -4.06
C GLY A 6 10.12 -7.00 -4.79
N ARG A 7 9.68 -8.05 -4.10
CA ARG A 7 8.75 -9.03 -4.65
C ARG A 7 7.34 -8.43 -4.84
N LYS A 8 6.66 -8.87 -5.88
CA LYS A 8 5.30 -8.39 -6.24
C LYS A 8 4.23 -8.63 -5.15
N THR A 9 4.47 -9.58 -4.25
CA THR A 9 3.54 -9.94 -3.16
C THR A 9 3.79 -9.16 -1.86
N SER A 10 4.76 -8.24 -1.81
CA SER A 10 4.88 -7.30 -0.69
C SER A 10 3.86 -6.16 -0.84
N CYS A 11 3.03 -5.92 0.19
CA CYS A 11 2.05 -4.82 0.13
C CYS A 11 2.71 -3.44 -0.05
N ASN A 12 3.89 -3.23 0.53
CA ASN A 12 4.65 -2.00 0.34
C ASN A 12 5.16 -1.87 -1.10
N VAL A 13 5.60 -2.97 -1.72
CA VAL A 13 5.98 -2.99 -3.15
C VAL A 13 4.77 -2.75 -4.03
N GLN A 14 3.60 -3.28 -3.67
CA GLN A 14 2.35 -3.03 -4.41
C GLN A 14 1.95 -1.56 -4.41
N ALA A 15 2.11 -0.85 -3.29
CA ALA A 15 1.88 0.60 -3.23
C ALA A 15 2.82 1.36 -4.17
N LEU A 16 4.12 1.04 -4.14
CA LEU A 16 5.10 1.63 -5.05
C LEU A 16 4.76 1.33 -6.51
N MET A 17 4.53 0.08 -6.86
CA MET A 17 4.24 -0.34 -8.24
C MET A 17 2.94 0.26 -8.77
N TRP A 18 1.93 0.40 -7.90
CA TRP A 18 0.69 1.08 -8.28
C TRP A 18 0.95 2.56 -8.59
N CYS A 19 1.73 3.26 -7.76
CA CYS A 19 2.12 4.64 -8.04
C CYS A 19 2.88 4.77 -9.37
N VAL A 20 3.86 3.91 -9.62
CA VAL A 20 4.62 3.84 -10.87
C VAL A 20 3.69 3.64 -12.08
N GLY A 21 2.71 2.72 -11.95
CA GLY A 21 1.71 2.46 -13.00
C GLY A 21 0.74 3.63 -13.24
N GLU A 22 0.31 4.34 -12.19
CA GLU A 22 -0.56 5.52 -12.32
C GLU A 22 0.17 6.70 -12.98
N LEU A 23 1.48 6.83 -12.73
CA LEU A 23 2.33 7.86 -13.32
C LEU A 23 2.87 7.46 -14.71
N GLY A 24 2.61 6.24 -15.19
CA GLY A 24 3.05 5.74 -16.50
C GLY A 24 4.57 5.65 -16.66
N LEU A 25 5.31 5.36 -15.58
CA LEU A 25 6.77 5.38 -15.58
C LEU A 25 7.36 4.03 -15.98
N ASP A 26 8.42 4.06 -16.78
CA ASP A 26 9.21 2.88 -17.13
C ASP A 26 10.08 2.42 -15.96
N TYR A 27 10.15 1.10 -15.77
CA TYR A 27 10.89 0.51 -14.66
C TYR A 27 11.48 -0.87 -14.99
N LEU A 28 12.55 -1.21 -14.25
CA LEU A 28 13.03 -2.57 -14.06
C LEU A 28 12.76 -3.01 -12.61
N ARG A 29 12.16 -4.17 -12.40
CA ARG A 29 11.90 -4.69 -11.06
C ARG A 29 12.54 -6.06 -10.85
N PHE A 30 13.23 -6.20 -9.73
CA PHE A 30 13.87 -7.43 -9.29
C PHE A 30 13.12 -8.00 -8.08
N ASP A 31 12.77 -9.28 -8.14
CA ASP A 31 12.16 -9.97 -7.00
C ASP A 31 13.21 -10.22 -5.93
N VAL A 32 13.02 -9.60 -4.75
CA VAL A 32 13.88 -9.71 -3.56
C VAL A 32 13.01 -9.83 -2.32
N GLY A 33 13.53 -10.57 -1.33
CA GLY A 33 12.90 -10.79 -0.02
C GLY A 33 11.93 -11.97 0.01
N HIS A 34 11.62 -12.45 1.23
CA HIS A 34 10.84 -13.66 1.47
C HIS A 34 11.50 -14.87 0.74
N ARG A 35 10.75 -15.67 -0.01
CA ARG A 35 11.26 -16.85 -0.72
C ARG A 35 12.32 -16.55 -1.80
N TYR A 36 12.42 -15.31 -2.23
CA TYR A 36 13.42 -14.87 -3.23
C TYR A 36 14.79 -14.54 -2.61
N GLY A 37 14.88 -14.46 -1.28
CA GLY A 37 16.13 -14.14 -0.59
C GLY A 37 16.69 -12.76 -0.93
N GLY A 38 17.99 -12.59 -0.79
CA GLY A 38 18.78 -11.44 -1.25
C GLY A 38 18.78 -10.23 -0.30
N THR A 39 17.86 -10.11 0.64
CA THR A 39 17.84 -8.98 1.59
C THR A 39 18.94 -9.06 2.65
N ASP A 40 19.51 -10.23 2.87
CA ASP A 40 20.60 -10.51 3.82
C ASP A 40 22.00 -10.28 3.24
N SER A 41 22.12 -10.05 1.92
CA SER A 41 23.39 -9.78 1.25
C SER A 41 23.97 -8.42 1.63
N GLU A 42 25.30 -8.29 1.56
CA GLU A 42 25.98 -7.01 1.75
C GLU A 42 25.60 -6.00 0.66
N ALA A 43 25.44 -6.44 -0.58
CA ALA A 43 25.01 -5.59 -1.69
C ALA A 43 23.64 -4.97 -1.42
N PHE A 44 22.68 -5.72 -0.84
CA PHE A 44 21.39 -5.17 -0.51
C PHE A 44 21.43 -4.26 0.74
N TYR A 45 22.33 -4.54 1.69
CA TYR A 45 22.55 -3.67 2.85
C TYR A 45 23.01 -2.27 2.42
N GLN A 46 23.86 -2.16 1.39
CA GLN A 46 24.28 -0.87 0.83
C GLN A 46 23.12 -0.11 0.16
N LEU A 47 22.10 -0.81 -0.33
CA LEU A 47 20.88 -0.19 -0.87
C LEU A 47 19.91 0.25 0.23
N ASN A 48 19.74 -0.59 1.26
CA ASN A 48 18.85 -0.33 2.40
C ASN A 48 19.38 -1.02 3.66
N PRO A 49 19.90 -0.26 4.64
CA PRO A 49 20.43 -0.82 5.88
C PRO A 49 19.37 -1.54 6.75
N ASN A 50 18.07 -1.28 6.52
CA ASN A 50 17.00 -2.01 7.21
C ASN A 50 16.72 -3.41 6.62
N ARG A 51 17.34 -3.76 5.48
CA ARG A 51 17.15 -5.05 4.80
C ARG A 51 15.69 -5.37 4.47
N THR A 52 14.91 -4.33 4.17
CA THR A 52 13.47 -4.42 3.84
C THR A 52 13.19 -3.95 2.42
N VAL A 53 12.04 -4.36 1.88
CA VAL A 53 11.55 -3.95 0.56
C VAL A 53 10.29 -3.09 0.68
N PRO A 54 10.10 -2.14 -0.26
CA PRO A 54 10.83 -1.84 -1.49
C PRO A 54 12.10 -1.00 -1.28
N VAL A 55 12.99 -1.08 -2.27
CA VAL A 55 13.99 -0.06 -2.56
C VAL A 55 13.73 0.44 -3.97
N LEU A 56 13.90 1.75 -4.19
CA LEU A 56 13.84 2.41 -5.49
C LEU A 56 15.17 3.10 -5.75
N GLN A 57 15.69 2.98 -6.96
CA GLN A 57 16.74 3.84 -7.48
C GLN A 57 16.26 4.47 -8.78
N ASP A 58 16.41 5.80 -8.90
CA ASP A 58 16.05 6.57 -10.07
C ASP A 58 17.33 6.98 -10.80
N ASP A 59 17.62 6.32 -11.92
CA ASP A 59 18.86 6.42 -12.66
C ASP A 59 20.10 6.20 -11.75
N GLU A 60 21.03 7.15 -11.70
CA GLU A 60 22.24 7.09 -10.88
C GLU A 60 22.09 7.76 -9.51
N ASN A 61 20.87 8.20 -9.15
CA ASN A 61 20.62 8.79 -7.83
C ASN A 61 20.81 7.76 -6.71
N PRO A 62 21.10 8.20 -5.48
CA PRO A 62 21.16 7.30 -4.34
C PRO A 62 19.88 6.49 -4.17
N PRO A 63 19.98 5.22 -3.71
CA PRO A 63 18.79 4.39 -3.48
C PRO A 63 17.90 4.99 -2.39
N LEU A 64 16.60 4.90 -2.61
CA LEU A 64 15.56 5.36 -1.69
C LEU A 64 14.85 4.15 -1.05
N TRP A 65 14.61 4.25 0.22
CA TRP A 65 13.83 3.27 0.99
C TRP A 65 12.78 3.99 1.84
N GLU A 66 11.89 3.26 2.52
CA GLU A 66 10.61 3.69 3.08
C GLU A 66 9.56 4.04 2.00
N THR A 67 8.52 3.21 1.96
CA THR A 67 7.45 3.33 0.95
C THR A 67 6.87 4.74 0.86
N GLY A 68 6.59 5.38 2.01
CA GLY A 68 6.02 6.72 2.03
C GLY A 68 6.96 7.77 1.45
N ALA A 69 8.27 7.68 1.74
CA ALA A 69 9.28 8.59 1.18
C ALA A 69 9.42 8.41 -0.33
N ILE A 70 9.44 7.15 -0.79
CA ILE A 70 9.51 6.83 -2.23
C ILE A 70 8.30 7.38 -2.97
N LEU A 71 7.09 7.20 -2.43
CA LEU A 71 5.86 7.70 -3.05
C LEU A 71 5.87 9.24 -3.16
N ARG A 72 6.30 9.94 -2.11
CA ARG A 72 6.43 11.41 -2.12
C ARG A 72 7.49 11.90 -3.11
N TYR A 73 8.61 11.18 -3.22
CA TYR A 73 9.63 11.47 -4.22
C TYR A 73 9.08 11.35 -5.64
N LEU A 74 8.43 10.21 -5.96
CA LEU A 74 7.84 9.98 -7.29
C LEU A 74 6.77 11.03 -7.62
N ALA A 75 5.89 11.32 -6.66
CA ALA A 75 4.84 12.32 -6.82
C ALA A 75 5.44 13.72 -7.04
N SER A 76 6.45 14.12 -6.28
CA SER A 76 7.09 15.43 -6.43
C SER A 76 7.86 15.60 -7.73
N ARG A 77 8.39 14.50 -8.29
CA ARG A 77 9.22 14.53 -9.48
C ARG A 77 8.44 14.35 -10.78
N TYR A 78 7.38 13.54 -10.76
CA TYR A 78 6.73 13.04 -11.97
C TYR A 78 5.23 13.27 -12.05
N ALA A 79 4.55 13.62 -10.93
CA ALA A 79 3.12 13.83 -10.94
C ALA A 79 2.74 15.27 -11.30
N ASP A 80 1.51 15.44 -11.72
CA ASP A 80 0.86 16.73 -11.86
C ASP A 80 0.27 17.23 -10.51
N ASP A 81 -0.19 18.49 -10.50
CA ASP A 81 -0.80 19.13 -9.33
C ASP A 81 -2.12 18.47 -8.91
N ALA A 82 -2.79 17.72 -9.77
CA ALA A 82 -4.00 17.00 -9.43
C ALA A 82 -3.72 15.81 -8.52
N PHE A 83 -2.60 15.12 -8.75
CA PHE A 83 -2.18 13.97 -7.94
C PHE A 83 -1.38 14.41 -6.69
N TRP A 84 -0.50 15.41 -6.82
CA TRP A 84 0.36 15.91 -5.76
C TRP A 84 0.47 17.44 -5.82
N PRO A 85 -0.40 18.19 -5.12
CA PRO A 85 -0.51 19.63 -5.25
C PRO A 85 0.79 20.41 -5.00
N GLY A 86 1.05 21.42 -5.82
CA GLY A 86 2.16 22.36 -5.60
C GLY A 86 1.90 23.31 -4.43
N GLU A 87 0.63 23.66 -4.17
CA GLU A 87 0.23 24.53 -3.06
C GLU A 87 0.41 23.78 -1.72
N LEU A 88 1.02 24.45 -0.73
CA LEU A 88 1.47 23.82 0.51
C LEU A 88 0.33 23.22 1.35
N LEU A 89 -0.78 23.93 1.53
CA LEU A 89 -1.89 23.45 2.36
C LEU A 89 -2.64 22.31 1.69
N ALA A 90 -2.87 22.39 0.38
CA ALA A 90 -3.48 21.33 -0.40
C ALA A 90 -2.60 20.06 -0.39
N ARG A 91 -1.29 20.22 -0.55
CA ARG A 91 -0.33 19.11 -0.42
C ARG A 91 -0.33 18.51 0.98
N THR A 92 -0.37 19.35 2.01
CA THR A 92 -0.42 18.88 3.41
C THR A 92 -1.69 18.08 3.67
N GLU A 93 -2.81 18.39 3.05
CA GLU A 93 -4.04 17.61 3.16
C GLU A 93 -3.86 16.20 2.56
N VAL A 94 -3.28 16.10 1.36
CA VAL A 94 -2.94 14.80 0.73
C VAL A 94 -1.96 14.03 1.61
N ASP A 95 -0.92 14.68 2.09
CA ASP A 95 0.12 14.06 2.91
C ASP A 95 -0.40 13.57 4.25
N ARG A 96 -1.26 14.35 4.91
CA ARG A 96 -1.92 13.96 6.15
C ARG A 96 -2.71 12.66 6.00
N TRP A 97 -3.52 12.51 4.93
CA TRP A 97 -4.26 11.30 4.66
C TRP A 97 -3.36 10.13 4.25
N ALA A 98 -2.28 10.39 3.52
CA ALA A 98 -1.28 9.37 3.19
C ALA A 98 -0.60 8.83 4.44
N GLU A 99 -0.12 9.72 5.33
CA GLU A 99 0.51 9.34 6.59
C GLU A 99 -0.45 8.62 7.53
N TRP A 100 -1.67 9.15 7.69
CA TRP A 100 -2.71 8.50 8.48
C TRP A 100 -3.01 7.08 7.97
N SER A 101 -3.10 6.90 6.66
CA SER A 101 -3.34 5.60 6.02
C SER A 101 -2.23 4.60 6.32
N LYS A 102 -0.98 5.03 6.26
CA LYS A 102 0.17 4.18 6.61
C LYS A 102 0.11 3.73 8.06
N GLN A 103 -0.04 4.67 8.99
CA GLN A 103 0.04 4.42 10.43
C GLN A 103 -1.17 3.64 10.96
N ASN A 104 -2.37 3.95 10.48
CA ASN A 104 -3.59 3.41 11.05
C ASN A 104 -4.17 2.24 10.25
N ILE A 105 -4.02 2.23 8.93
CA ILE A 105 -4.65 1.22 8.08
C ILE A 105 -3.64 0.16 7.64
N ALA A 106 -2.55 0.54 6.98
CA ALA A 106 -1.60 -0.44 6.46
C ALA A 106 -0.90 -1.22 7.59
N LEU A 107 -0.45 -0.55 8.65
CA LEU A 107 0.16 -1.21 9.81
C LEU A 107 -0.90 -1.95 10.63
N GLY A 108 -2.10 -1.39 10.81
CA GLY A 108 -3.20 -2.03 11.54
C GLY A 108 -3.77 -3.27 10.83
N PHE A 109 -3.62 -3.37 9.51
CA PHE A 109 -4.09 -4.51 8.73
C PHE A 109 -3.02 -5.59 8.53
N THR A 110 -1.80 -5.22 8.13
CA THR A 110 -0.84 -6.17 7.56
C THR A 110 -0.44 -7.27 8.56
N ALA A 111 0.13 -6.93 9.70
CA ALA A 111 0.54 -7.93 10.68
C ALA A 111 -0.61 -8.35 11.59
N PRO A 112 -1.44 -7.41 12.13
CA PRO A 112 -2.47 -7.79 13.08
C PRO A 112 -3.60 -8.62 12.49
N VAL A 113 -3.93 -8.45 11.21
CA VAL A 113 -5.04 -9.16 10.54
C VAL A 113 -4.53 -10.12 9.47
N PHE A 114 -3.89 -9.58 8.41
CA PHE A 114 -3.57 -10.37 7.24
C PHE A 114 -2.59 -11.52 7.54
N TRP A 115 -1.52 -11.29 8.30
CA TRP A 115 -0.59 -12.38 8.63
C TRP A 115 -1.23 -13.44 9.51
N ARG A 116 -2.06 -13.06 10.47
CA ARG A 116 -2.78 -14.00 11.33
C ARG A 116 -3.75 -14.90 10.58
N VAL A 117 -4.34 -14.38 9.48
CA VAL A 117 -5.27 -15.16 8.64
C VAL A 117 -4.55 -15.95 7.56
N VAL A 118 -3.51 -15.39 6.93
CA VAL A 118 -2.92 -15.94 5.71
C VAL A 118 -1.59 -16.66 5.98
N ARG A 119 -0.77 -16.13 6.92
CA ARG A 119 0.57 -16.62 7.20
C ARG A 119 0.67 -17.41 8.50
N THR A 120 -0.46 -17.81 9.07
CA THR A 120 -0.55 -18.68 10.25
C THR A 120 -1.33 -19.93 9.85
N PRO A 121 -0.81 -21.14 10.11
CA PRO A 121 -1.53 -22.38 9.87
C PRO A 121 -2.91 -22.37 10.54
N ALA A 122 -3.92 -22.95 9.88
CA ALA A 122 -5.32 -22.87 10.35
C ALA A 122 -5.48 -23.38 11.79
N ALA A 123 -4.75 -24.41 12.18
CA ALA A 123 -4.79 -25.00 13.53
C ALA A 123 -4.17 -24.09 14.62
N GLU A 124 -3.33 -23.12 14.23
CA GLU A 124 -2.63 -22.21 15.14
C GLU A 124 -3.26 -20.83 15.21
N ARG A 125 -4.32 -20.59 14.43
CA ARG A 125 -5.00 -19.30 14.41
C ARG A 125 -5.77 -19.06 15.71
N ASP A 126 -5.66 -17.85 16.23
CA ASP A 126 -6.46 -17.38 17.35
C ASP A 126 -7.64 -16.53 16.82
N PRO A 127 -8.88 -17.09 16.76
CA PRO A 127 -10.04 -16.38 16.25
C PRO A 127 -10.39 -15.14 17.05
N GLN A 128 -10.15 -15.14 18.37
CA GLN A 128 -10.47 -13.99 19.22
C GLN A 128 -9.51 -12.83 18.97
N ALA A 129 -8.22 -13.13 18.86
CA ALA A 129 -7.22 -12.13 18.52
C ALA A 129 -7.40 -11.57 17.11
N ILE A 130 -7.83 -12.39 16.14
CA ILE A 130 -8.17 -11.94 14.79
C ILE A 130 -9.39 -11.01 14.84
N ALA A 131 -10.47 -11.41 15.51
CA ALA A 131 -11.69 -10.61 15.64
C ALA A 131 -11.42 -9.25 16.32
N ALA A 132 -10.62 -9.25 17.38
CA ALA A 132 -10.21 -8.03 18.07
C ALA A 132 -9.40 -7.08 17.14
N ALA A 133 -8.47 -7.64 16.37
CA ALA A 133 -7.67 -6.86 15.42
C ALA A 133 -8.53 -6.30 14.27
N VAL A 134 -9.50 -7.07 13.75
CA VAL A 134 -10.47 -6.61 12.75
C VAL A 134 -11.32 -5.47 13.32
N THR A 135 -11.84 -5.61 14.55
CA THR A 135 -12.62 -4.56 15.21
C THR A 135 -11.81 -3.27 15.36
N ALA A 136 -10.55 -3.35 15.80
CA ALA A 136 -9.67 -2.19 15.94
C ALA A 136 -9.39 -1.51 14.59
N LEU A 137 -9.16 -2.29 13.55
CA LEU A 137 -8.99 -1.79 12.18
C LEU A 137 -10.25 -1.08 11.68
N GLU A 138 -11.43 -1.68 11.89
CA GLU A 138 -12.70 -1.15 11.41
C GLU A 138 -13.13 0.14 12.11
N GLN A 139 -12.69 0.37 13.37
CA GLN A 139 -12.82 1.67 14.02
C GLN A 139 -12.07 2.77 13.25
N LYS A 140 -10.90 2.44 12.69
CA LYS A 140 -10.13 3.36 11.83
C LYS A 140 -10.76 3.49 10.45
N LEU A 141 -11.19 2.38 9.84
CA LEU A 141 -11.89 2.41 8.55
C LEU A 141 -13.19 3.22 8.61
N ALA A 142 -13.85 3.31 9.76
CA ALA A 142 -15.03 4.17 9.95
C ALA A 142 -14.73 5.66 9.75
N ILE A 143 -13.50 6.11 10.01
CA ILE A 143 -13.06 7.49 9.72
C ILE A 143 -13.01 7.71 8.20
N ALA A 144 -12.44 6.75 7.46
CA ALA A 144 -12.43 6.81 6.01
C ALA A 144 -13.82 6.66 5.41
N GLU A 145 -14.68 5.81 5.97
CA GLU A 145 -16.09 5.64 5.59
C GLU A 145 -16.85 6.97 5.67
N ALA A 146 -16.72 7.68 6.80
CA ALA A 146 -17.35 8.98 6.99
C ALA A 146 -16.81 10.04 5.99
N ARG A 147 -15.51 10.02 5.71
CA ARG A 147 -14.89 10.90 4.72
C ARG A 147 -15.43 10.64 3.31
N LEU A 148 -15.52 9.37 2.92
CA LEU A 148 -15.95 8.93 1.59
C LEU A 148 -17.46 9.07 1.37
N ALA A 149 -18.25 9.33 2.40
CA ALA A 149 -19.67 9.66 2.26
C ALA A 149 -19.90 10.98 1.52
N GLY A 150 -18.96 11.92 1.58
CA GLY A 150 -19.05 13.25 0.95
C GLY A 150 -18.05 13.47 -0.18
N SER A 151 -17.26 12.45 -0.60
CA SER A 151 -16.23 12.62 -1.62
C SER A 151 -15.94 11.33 -2.38
N ARG A 152 -15.44 11.46 -3.62
CA ARG A 152 -15.06 10.28 -4.44
C ARG A 152 -13.80 9.60 -3.92
N TYR A 153 -12.85 10.36 -3.40
CA TYR A 153 -11.54 9.93 -2.92
C TYR A 153 -11.25 10.53 -1.55
N LEU A 154 -10.15 10.15 -0.93
CA LEU A 154 -9.80 10.64 0.41
C LEU A 154 -9.61 12.17 0.47
N VAL A 155 -9.15 12.76 -0.64
CA VAL A 155 -8.97 14.22 -0.72
C VAL A 155 -9.84 14.78 -1.84
N GLY A 156 -11.15 14.80 -1.62
CA GLY A 156 -12.11 15.34 -2.58
C GLY A 156 -12.44 14.39 -3.73
N ASP A 157 -12.57 14.93 -4.94
CA ASP A 157 -13.05 14.19 -6.11
C ASP A 157 -11.92 13.71 -7.03
N THR A 158 -10.68 14.06 -6.71
CA THR A 158 -9.49 13.70 -7.49
C THR A 158 -8.71 12.60 -6.79
N PHE A 159 -8.24 11.62 -7.58
CA PHE A 159 -7.35 10.56 -7.12
C PHE A 159 -5.95 11.14 -6.83
N THR A 160 -5.41 10.86 -5.64
CA THR A 160 -4.16 11.43 -5.16
C THR A 160 -3.23 10.36 -4.58
N LEU A 161 -2.02 10.75 -4.17
CA LEU A 161 -1.08 9.90 -3.44
C LEU A 161 -1.69 9.31 -2.15
N ALA A 162 -2.62 10.02 -1.50
CA ALA A 162 -3.33 9.51 -0.32
C ALA A 162 -4.09 8.21 -0.63
N ASP A 163 -4.69 8.11 -1.82
CA ASP A 163 -5.44 6.94 -2.25
C ASP A 163 -4.53 5.74 -2.53
N ILE A 164 -3.31 5.98 -3.04
CA ILE A 164 -2.28 4.93 -3.16
C ILE A 164 -1.97 4.35 -1.78
N GLN A 165 -1.67 5.21 -0.83
CA GLN A 165 -1.25 4.80 0.52
C GLN A 165 -2.39 4.12 1.32
N PHE A 166 -3.64 4.48 1.04
CA PHE A 166 -4.80 3.86 1.67
C PHE A 166 -5.25 2.59 0.95
N GLY A 167 -5.36 2.65 -0.37
CA GLY A 167 -6.03 1.63 -1.17
C GLY A 167 -5.23 0.35 -1.37
N HIS A 168 -3.89 0.39 -1.28
CA HIS A 168 -3.04 -0.76 -1.62
C HIS A 168 -3.27 -2.01 -0.76
N VAL A 169 -3.85 -1.89 0.41
CA VAL A 169 -4.19 -3.03 1.27
C VAL A 169 -5.63 -3.51 1.10
N LEU A 170 -6.51 -2.72 0.45
CA LEU A 170 -7.94 -3.01 0.39
C LEU A 170 -8.26 -4.26 -0.42
N TYR A 171 -7.50 -4.58 -1.48
CA TYR A 171 -7.68 -5.85 -2.19
C TYR A 171 -7.61 -7.04 -1.24
N ARG A 172 -6.59 -7.07 -0.39
CA ARG A 172 -6.43 -8.15 0.59
C ARG A 172 -7.48 -8.08 1.68
N TYR A 173 -7.81 -6.89 2.16
CA TYR A 173 -8.85 -6.72 3.16
C TYR A 173 -10.19 -7.30 2.68
N PHE A 174 -10.59 -7.05 1.43
CA PHE A 174 -11.83 -7.60 0.88
C PHE A 174 -11.73 -9.07 0.45
N ALA A 175 -10.53 -9.58 0.17
CA ALA A 175 -10.32 -10.93 -0.35
C ALA A 175 -10.12 -12.02 0.72
N ILE A 176 -9.61 -11.69 1.91
CA ILE A 176 -9.40 -12.68 2.98
C ILE A 176 -10.71 -13.05 3.68
N ASP A 177 -10.75 -14.24 4.26
CA ASP A 177 -11.91 -14.75 5.00
C ASP A 177 -11.91 -14.20 6.44
N ILE A 178 -12.63 -13.08 6.62
CA ILE A 178 -12.90 -12.44 7.93
C ILE A 178 -14.31 -11.89 7.96
N THR A 179 -14.93 -11.84 9.14
CA THR A 179 -16.19 -11.14 9.34
C THR A 179 -15.95 -9.63 9.29
N ARG A 180 -16.72 -8.90 8.47
CA ARG A 180 -16.60 -7.44 8.27
C ARG A 180 -17.92 -6.75 8.61
N ARG A 181 -17.82 -5.59 9.23
CA ARG A 181 -19.00 -4.70 9.33
C ARG A 181 -19.30 -4.06 7.97
N PRO A 182 -20.55 -3.72 7.66
CA PRO A 182 -20.89 -2.99 6.45
C PRO A 182 -20.27 -1.59 6.46
N LEU A 183 -19.51 -1.26 5.38
CA LEU A 183 -18.92 0.05 5.12
C LEU A 183 -19.20 0.39 3.65
N PRO A 184 -20.43 0.87 3.31
CA PRO A 184 -20.88 1.00 1.93
C PRO A 184 -20.10 2.04 1.11
N HIS A 185 -19.67 3.15 1.70
CA HIS A 185 -18.88 4.16 0.99
C HIS A 185 -17.45 3.66 0.72
N LEU A 186 -16.86 2.91 1.66
CA LEU A 186 -15.57 2.24 1.46
C LEU A 186 -15.68 1.16 0.37
N ALA A 187 -16.75 0.39 0.35
CA ALA A 187 -17.00 -0.60 -0.70
C ALA A 187 -17.15 0.05 -2.08
N ALA A 188 -17.90 1.15 -2.18
CA ALA A 188 -18.04 1.93 -3.41
C ALA A 188 -16.71 2.56 -3.85
N TYR A 189 -15.92 3.05 -2.91
CA TYR A 189 -14.56 3.54 -3.17
C TYR A 189 -13.66 2.41 -3.69
N TYR A 190 -13.66 1.25 -3.04
CA TYR A 190 -12.89 0.09 -3.50
C TYR A 190 -13.29 -0.34 -4.93
N ALA A 191 -14.58 -0.34 -5.25
CA ALA A 191 -15.04 -0.62 -6.61
C ALA A 191 -14.47 0.39 -7.64
N ARG A 192 -14.32 1.67 -7.27
CA ARG A 192 -13.64 2.66 -8.14
C ARG A 192 -12.16 2.35 -8.31
N LEU A 193 -11.46 1.90 -7.26
CA LEU A 193 -10.05 1.52 -7.36
C LEU A 193 -9.87 0.29 -8.27
N THR A 194 -10.74 -0.72 -8.17
CA THR A 194 -10.66 -1.93 -9.02
C THR A 194 -10.93 -1.65 -10.50
N ALA A 195 -11.54 -0.52 -10.84
CA ALA A 195 -11.69 -0.08 -12.22
C ALA A 195 -10.39 0.50 -12.83
N ARG A 196 -9.39 0.88 -11.99
CA ARG A 196 -8.12 1.47 -12.46
C ARG A 196 -7.19 0.38 -13.00
N PRO A 197 -6.65 0.51 -14.23
CA PRO A 197 -5.75 -0.51 -14.80
C PRO A 197 -4.52 -0.80 -13.94
N ALA A 198 -3.85 0.25 -13.44
CA ALA A 198 -2.65 0.10 -12.61
C ALA A 198 -2.95 -0.59 -11.27
N PHE A 199 -4.11 -0.35 -10.65
CA PHE A 199 -4.54 -1.07 -9.45
C PHE A 199 -4.71 -2.58 -9.72
N ARG A 200 -5.40 -2.92 -10.81
CA ARG A 200 -5.55 -4.34 -11.21
C ARG A 200 -4.21 -5.02 -11.44
N GLN A 201 -3.31 -4.35 -12.14
CA GLN A 201 -2.01 -4.90 -12.51
C GLN A 201 -1.09 -5.11 -11.31
N HIS A 202 -1.07 -4.16 -10.36
CA HIS A 202 -0.04 -4.10 -9.32
C HIS A 202 -0.51 -4.43 -7.91
N VAL A 203 -1.82 -4.25 -7.62
CA VAL A 203 -2.38 -4.48 -6.29
C VAL A 203 -3.21 -5.76 -6.24
N MET A 204 -4.04 -6.05 -7.28
CA MET A 204 -4.85 -7.26 -7.33
C MET A 204 -4.02 -8.49 -7.74
N VAL A 205 -2.89 -8.67 -7.07
CA VAL A 205 -1.95 -9.77 -7.29
C VAL A 205 -2.25 -10.90 -6.30
N SER A 206 -2.26 -12.15 -6.78
CA SER A 206 -2.41 -13.32 -5.90
C SER A 206 -1.35 -13.30 -4.80
N TYR A 207 -1.79 -13.62 -3.60
CA TYR A 207 -0.94 -13.80 -2.42
C TYR A 207 -0.82 -15.28 -2.00
N ASP A 208 -1.12 -16.21 -2.89
CA ASP A 208 -1.09 -17.65 -2.58
C ASP A 208 0.28 -18.12 -2.11
N GLU A 209 1.36 -17.51 -2.62
CA GLU A 209 2.72 -17.80 -2.16
C GLU A 209 2.99 -17.42 -0.69
N LEU A 210 2.09 -16.66 -0.06
CA LEU A 210 2.19 -16.25 1.34
C LEU A 210 1.37 -17.14 2.29
N LYS A 211 0.53 -18.03 1.73
CA LYS A 211 -0.26 -18.99 2.52
C LYS A 211 0.66 -20.09 3.08
N VAL A 212 0.33 -20.57 4.26
CA VAL A 212 0.98 -21.69 4.96
C VAL A 212 -0.02 -22.76 5.28
#